data_5b3990393c6aa3ab17954973a79b6423
#
_entry.id   5b3990393c6aa3ab17954973a79b6423
#
_cell.length_a   1.000
_cell.length_b   1.000
_cell.length_c   1.000
_cell.angle_alpha   90.00
_cell.angle_beta   90.00
_cell.angle_gamma   90.00
#
_symmetry.space_group_name_H-M   'P 1'
#
loop_
_entity.id
_entity.type
_entity.pdbx_description
1 polymer ?
#
loop_
_entity_poly.entity_id
_entity_poly.type
_entity_poly.pdbx_seq_one_letter_code
_entity_poly.pdbx_strand_id
1 'polypeptide(L)'
;NLYLTTQLAELGIPMVIAINMIDVVNKNGDKIDFAKLGKDIGCEVVAVSALKGTGLKEAAQKAVSLAGKSKDFKSIHKFSENVEGWLNEISGRLGSDVDDAKKRFFAIKLFERDDKITDQMKNVPDVSDVIKKAETDMDDDAESIITNERYTYISSIIKDCYKKKGKTQSTVSDKIDRVVTNRWLALPIFAVVMFLIYYISMVTVGSLATDWANDG
;
A
#
# COMPACT_ATOMS: atom_id res chain seq x y z
N ASN A 1 -2.87 0.88 1.72
CA ASN A 1 -1.46 0.46 1.47
C ASN A 1 -1.03 -0.77 2.28
N LEU A 2 -1.94 -1.75 2.45
CA LEU A 2 -1.62 -2.98 3.19
C LEU A 2 -0.53 -3.82 2.51
N TYR A 3 -0.35 -3.71 1.20
CA TYR A 3 0.72 -4.41 0.48
C TYR A 3 2.11 -4.06 1.02
N LEU A 4 2.42 -2.76 1.17
CA LEU A 4 3.67 -2.34 1.80
C LEU A 4 3.74 -2.78 3.27
N THR A 5 2.61 -2.79 3.97
CA THR A 5 2.54 -3.26 5.36
C THR A 5 2.91 -4.75 5.47
N THR A 6 2.45 -5.60 4.55
CA THR A 6 2.83 -7.02 4.55
C THR A 6 4.32 -7.21 4.30
N GLN A 7 4.90 -6.46 3.35
CA GLN A 7 6.36 -6.48 3.10
C GLN A 7 7.17 -6.03 4.31
N LEU A 8 6.72 -4.99 5.03
CA LEU A 8 7.36 -4.56 6.27
C LEU A 8 7.23 -5.58 7.40
N ALA A 9 6.09 -6.27 7.48
CA ALA A 9 5.89 -7.35 8.45
C ALA A 9 6.83 -8.54 8.19
N GLU A 10 7.13 -8.85 6.92
CA GLU A 10 8.05 -9.90 6.51
C GLU A 10 9.49 -9.64 7.00
N LEU A 11 9.88 -8.38 7.23
CA LEU A 11 11.19 -8.03 7.81
C LEU A 11 11.37 -8.52 9.26
N GLY A 12 10.28 -8.92 9.94
CA GLY A 12 10.33 -9.40 11.31
C GLY A 12 10.68 -8.33 12.35
N ILE A 13 10.43 -7.05 12.05
CA ILE A 13 10.62 -5.94 12.98
C ILE A 13 9.29 -5.45 13.56
N PRO A 14 9.26 -5.09 14.84
CA PRO A 14 8.06 -4.54 15.46
C PRO A 14 7.62 -3.26 14.77
N MET A 15 6.34 -3.15 14.46
CA MET A 15 5.78 -1.98 13.80
C MET A 15 4.44 -1.56 14.39
N VAL A 16 4.09 -0.30 14.18
CA VAL A 16 2.76 0.26 14.46
C VAL A 16 2.15 0.72 13.14
N ILE A 17 0.93 0.31 12.90
CA ILE A 17 0.15 0.78 11.75
C ILE A 17 -0.72 1.96 12.19
N ALA A 18 -0.50 3.13 11.61
CA ALA A 18 -1.36 4.29 11.77
C ALA A 18 -2.33 4.39 10.58
N ILE A 19 -3.60 4.07 10.79
CA ILE A 19 -4.64 4.18 9.75
C ILE A 19 -5.16 5.61 9.74
N ASN A 20 -4.79 6.35 8.71
CA ASN A 20 -5.18 7.74 8.55
C ASN A 20 -6.59 7.90 7.95
N MET A 21 -7.12 9.12 8.02
CA MET A 21 -8.44 9.50 7.49
C MET A 21 -9.62 8.83 8.22
N ILE A 22 -9.45 8.51 9.51
CA ILE A 22 -10.54 7.88 10.29
C ILE A 22 -11.79 8.77 10.40
N ASP A 23 -11.63 10.08 10.32
CA ASP A 23 -12.75 11.02 10.25
C ASP A 23 -13.59 10.84 8.99
N VAL A 24 -12.98 10.49 7.86
CA VAL A 24 -13.69 10.17 6.59
C VAL A 24 -14.41 8.83 6.72
N VAL A 25 -13.73 7.81 7.26
CA VAL A 25 -14.33 6.49 7.52
C VAL A 25 -15.58 6.62 8.39
N ASN A 26 -15.48 7.37 9.49
CA ASN A 26 -16.60 7.62 10.39
C ASN A 26 -17.73 8.43 9.72
N LYS A 27 -17.38 9.44 8.91
CA LYS A 27 -18.36 10.25 8.17
C LYS A 27 -19.16 9.41 7.17
N ASN A 28 -18.51 8.43 6.53
CA ASN A 28 -19.15 7.51 5.61
C ASN A 28 -19.97 6.44 6.34
N GLY A 29 -19.80 6.31 7.64
CA GLY A 29 -20.43 5.30 8.48
C GLY A 29 -19.83 3.90 8.30
N ASP A 30 -18.67 3.81 7.69
CA ASP A 30 -17.88 2.58 7.56
C ASP A 30 -17.30 2.18 8.92
N LYS A 31 -17.02 0.91 9.09
CA LYS A 31 -16.43 0.37 10.33
C LYS A 31 -15.19 -0.45 10.03
N ILE A 32 -14.14 -0.19 10.78
CA ILE A 32 -12.90 -0.96 10.76
C ILE A 32 -12.72 -1.58 12.14
N ASP A 33 -12.51 -2.88 12.20
CA ASP A 33 -12.14 -3.59 13.42
C ASP A 33 -10.61 -3.56 13.56
N PHE A 34 -10.11 -2.55 14.28
CA PHE A 34 -8.67 -2.33 14.49
C PHE A 34 -8.04 -3.43 15.33
N ALA A 35 -8.79 -3.99 16.30
CA ALA A 35 -8.27 -5.05 17.15
C ALA A 35 -8.05 -6.33 16.35
N LYS A 36 -9.03 -6.70 15.51
CA LYS A 36 -8.91 -7.85 14.62
C LYS A 36 -7.81 -7.64 13.58
N LEU A 37 -7.77 -6.48 12.95
CA LEU A 37 -6.74 -6.13 11.98
C LEU A 37 -5.33 -6.24 12.58
N GLY A 38 -5.13 -5.72 13.78
CA GLY A 38 -3.86 -5.80 14.49
C GLY A 38 -3.49 -7.25 14.85
N LYS A 39 -4.46 -8.06 15.24
CA LYS A 39 -4.26 -9.48 15.51
C LYS A 39 -3.88 -10.25 14.25
N ASP A 40 -4.56 -9.98 13.12
CA ASP A 40 -4.35 -10.72 11.87
C ASP A 40 -3.00 -10.35 11.22
N ILE A 41 -2.53 -9.10 11.37
CA ILE A 41 -1.22 -8.67 10.86
C ILE A 41 -0.09 -8.90 11.88
N GLY A 42 -0.43 -9.05 13.16
CA GLY A 42 0.54 -9.26 14.24
C GLY A 42 1.18 -7.97 14.76
N CYS A 43 0.52 -6.83 14.64
CA CYS A 43 1.06 -5.54 15.08
C CYS A 43 0.00 -4.63 15.72
N GLU A 44 0.48 -3.59 16.40
CA GLU A 44 -0.40 -2.56 16.95
C GLU A 44 -0.99 -1.69 15.84
N VAL A 45 -2.30 -1.46 15.91
CA VAL A 45 -3.02 -0.60 14.95
C VAL A 45 -3.62 0.58 15.68
N VAL A 46 -3.42 1.79 15.16
CA VAL A 46 -3.95 3.03 15.72
C VAL A 46 -4.74 3.79 14.66
N ALA A 47 -5.94 4.23 15.04
CA ALA A 47 -6.76 5.10 14.21
C ALA A 47 -6.28 6.55 14.33
N VAL A 48 -5.95 7.21 13.22
CA VAL A 48 -5.47 8.58 13.23
C VAL A 48 -6.25 9.45 12.23
N SER A 49 -6.32 10.75 12.53
CA SER A 49 -6.69 11.77 11.56
C SER A 49 -5.62 12.87 11.60
N ALA A 50 -4.74 12.87 10.62
CA ALA A 50 -3.70 13.88 10.51
C ALA A 50 -4.29 15.28 10.38
N LEU A 51 -5.43 15.43 9.68
CA LEU A 51 -6.15 16.69 9.52
C LEU A 51 -6.64 17.25 10.86
N LYS A 52 -7.12 16.38 11.76
CA LYS A 52 -7.65 16.77 13.06
C LYS A 52 -6.63 16.65 14.19
N GLY A 53 -5.45 16.13 13.92
CA GLY A 53 -4.40 15.90 14.93
C GLY A 53 -4.75 14.79 15.94
N THR A 54 -5.81 13.99 15.70
CA THR A 54 -6.23 12.92 16.62
C THR A 54 -5.44 11.64 16.40
N GLY A 55 -5.12 10.90 17.48
CA GLY A 55 -4.43 9.62 17.45
C GLY A 55 -2.92 9.67 17.20
N LEU A 56 -2.37 10.81 16.78
CA LEU A 56 -0.94 10.93 16.42
C LEU A 56 -0.02 10.67 17.62
N LYS A 57 -0.34 11.27 18.79
CA LYS A 57 0.43 11.07 20.01
C LYS A 57 0.39 9.62 20.49
N GLU A 58 -0.77 8.96 20.38
CA GLU A 58 -0.93 7.56 20.73
C GLU A 58 -0.08 6.66 19.82
N ALA A 59 -0.12 6.89 18.50
CA ALA A 59 0.70 6.16 17.54
C ALA A 59 2.19 6.29 17.85
N ALA A 60 2.67 7.51 18.13
CA ALA A 60 4.05 7.78 18.51
C ALA A 60 4.44 7.07 19.82
N GLN A 61 3.59 7.15 20.85
CA GLN A 61 3.84 6.48 22.13
C GLN A 61 3.91 4.96 21.98
N LYS A 62 3.03 4.36 21.20
CA LYS A 62 3.07 2.92 20.91
C LYS A 62 4.35 2.54 20.15
N ALA A 63 4.75 3.32 19.15
CA ALA A 63 6.00 3.08 18.43
C ALA A 63 7.21 3.13 19.37
N VAL A 64 7.30 4.13 20.26
CA VAL A 64 8.37 4.23 21.27
C VAL A 64 8.33 3.04 22.23
N SER A 65 7.15 2.59 22.66
CA SER A 65 7.02 1.45 23.59
C SER A 65 7.45 0.12 22.97
N LEU A 66 7.45 0.02 21.64
CA LEU A 66 7.94 -1.16 20.90
C LEU A 66 9.44 -1.09 20.62
N ALA A 67 10.05 0.11 20.69
CA ALA A 67 11.48 0.26 20.53
C ALA A 67 12.21 -0.53 21.63
N GLY A 68 13.07 -1.46 21.24
CA GLY A 68 13.77 -2.35 22.16
C GLY A 68 13.12 -3.73 22.41
N LYS A 69 11.89 -3.97 21.91
CA LYS A 69 11.22 -5.29 21.98
C LYS A 69 11.46 -6.16 20.74
N SER A 70 12.42 -5.80 19.92
CA SER A 70 12.61 -6.36 18.57
C SER A 70 12.95 -7.85 18.50
N LYS A 71 13.30 -8.50 19.63
CA LYS A 71 13.76 -9.89 19.60
C LYS A 71 12.66 -10.94 19.44
N ASP A 72 11.40 -10.59 19.68
CA ASP A 72 10.30 -11.55 19.73
C ASP A 72 9.23 -11.37 18.63
N PHE A 73 9.41 -10.41 17.71
CA PHE A 73 8.45 -10.20 16.66
C PHE A 73 8.60 -11.25 15.56
N LYS A 74 7.56 -12.04 15.35
CA LYS A 74 7.45 -12.98 14.23
C LYS A 74 6.29 -12.56 13.35
N SER A 75 6.52 -12.45 12.07
CA SER A 75 5.43 -12.26 11.11
C SER A 75 4.43 -13.41 11.22
N ILE A 76 3.15 -13.06 11.38
CA ILE A 76 2.04 -14.04 11.46
C ILE A 76 1.60 -14.44 10.05
N HIS A 77 1.93 -13.63 9.06
CA HIS A 77 1.57 -13.86 7.68
C HIS A 77 2.16 -15.17 7.15
N LYS A 78 1.27 -16.05 6.68
CA LYS A 78 1.64 -17.29 5.98
C LYS A 78 1.03 -17.28 4.60
N PHE A 79 1.81 -17.73 3.65
CA PHE A 79 1.37 -18.01 2.28
C PHE A 79 0.66 -19.35 2.19
N SER A 80 0.25 -19.75 1.01
CA SER A 80 -0.29 -21.09 0.77
C SER A 80 0.73 -22.17 1.15
N GLU A 81 0.26 -23.36 1.44
CA GLU A 81 1.09 -24.47 1.91
C GLU A 81 2.21 -24.81 0.92
N ASN A 82 1.93 -24.76 -0.39
CA ASN A 82 2.92 -25.00 -1.43
C ASN A 82 4.04 -23.94 -1.39
N VAL A 83 3.67 -22.66 -1.34
CA VAL A 83 4.64 -21.56 -1.30
C VAL A 83 5.46 -21.60 -0.02
N GLU A 84 4.83 -21.87 1.14
CA GLU A 84 5.57 -22.06 2.39
C GLU A 84 6.58 -23.22 2.30
N GLY A 85 6.23 -24.31 1.61
CA GLY A 85 7.14 -25.45 1.38
C GLY A 85 8.39 -25.01 0.63
N TRP A 86 8.24 -24.27 -0.49
CA TRP A 86 9.38 -23.76 -1.27
C TRP A 86 10.21 -22.73 -0.50
N LEU A 87 9.56 -21.82 0.24
CA LEU A 87 10.26 -20.85 1.07
C LEU A 87 11.04 -21.50 2.20
N ASN A 88 10.53 -22.56 2.81
CA ASN A 88 11.25 -23.33 3.83
C ASN A 88 12.46 -24.05 3.23
N GLU A 89 12.34 -24.60 2.02
CA GLU A 89 13.45 -25.21 1.32
C GLU A 89 14.56 -24.18 1.03
N ILE A 90 14.20 -23.01 0.50
CA ILE A 90 15.15 -21.92 0.27
C ILE A 90 15.77 -21.44 1.58
N SER A 91 14.96 -21.28 2.64
CA SER A 91 15.43 -20.88 3.97
C SER A 91 16.44 -21.87 4.55
N GLY A 92 16.27 -23.16 4.28
CA GLY A 92 17.22 -24.22 4.68
C GLY A 92 18.55 -24.16 3.95
N ARG A 93 18.59 -23.55 2.76
CA ARG A 93 19.84 -23.35 1.97
C ARG A 93 20.62 -22.10 2.38
N LEU A 94 20.00 -21.19 3.17
CA LEU A 94 20.68 -20.00 3.70
C LEU A 94 21.72 -20.39 4.75
N GLY A 95 22.90 -19.80 4.67
CA GLY A 95 24.01 -20.04 5.59
C GLY A 95 23.77 -19.48 7.00
N SER A 96 24.69 -19.77 7.88
CA SER A 96 24.70 -19.28 9.27
C SER A 96 25.04 -17.78 9.39
N ASP A 97 25.44 -17.15 8.30
CA ASP A 97 25.68 -15.72 8.19
C ASP A 97 24.38 -14.90 8.13
N VAL A 98 23.24 -15.56 7.90
CA VAL A 98 21.92 -14.96 7.93
C VAL A 98 21.25 -15.28 9.28
N ASP A 99 20.84 -14.23 9.99
CA ASP A 99 20.07 -14.34 11.24
C ASP A 99 18.79 -15.15 11.00
N ASP A 100 18.53 -16.15 11.86
CA ASP A 100 17.35 -17.02 11.76
C ASP A 100 16.03 -16.24 11.71
N ALA A 101 15.95 -15.11 12.42
CA ALA A 101 14.77 -14.25 12.39
C ALA A 101 14.53 -13.60 11.00
N LYS A 102 15.56 -13.49 10.18
CA LYS A 102 15.53 -12.87 8.86
C LYS A 102 15.52 -13.88 7.71
N LYS A 103 15.75 -15.17 7.99
CA LYS A 103 15.82 -16.20 6.93
C LYS A 103 14.57 -16.22 6.05
N ARG A 104 13.39 -16.07 6.66
CA ARG A 104 12.13 -16.02 5.91
C ARG A 104 12.09 -14.83 4.93
N PHE A 105 12.50 -13.66 5.37
CA PHE A 105 12.58 -12.46 4.50
C PHE A 105 13.52 -12.70 3.32
N PHE A 106 14.73 -13.20 3.59
CA PHE A 106 15.69 -13.48 2.53
C PHE A 106 15.20 -14.60 1.60
N ALA A 107 14.51 -15.63 2.12
CA ALA A 107 13.93 -16.68 1.29
C ALA A 107 12.88 -16.12 0.32
N ILE A 108 11.99 -15.23 0.79
CA ILE A 108 11.00 -14.55 -0.06
C ILE A 108 11.72 -13.72 -1.13
N LYS A 109 12.75 -12.96 -0.77
CA LYS A 109 13.48 -12.10 -1.69
C LYS A 109 14.28 -12.87 -2.74
N LEU A 110 14.88 -13.98 -2.36
CA LEU A 110 15.53 -14.88 -3.29
C LEU A 110 14.52 -15.53 -4.25
N PHE A 111 13.35 -15.93 -3.74
CA PHE A 111 12.28 -16.48 -4.56
C PHE A 111 11.76 -15.46 -5.58
N GLU A 112 11.59 -14.19 -5.17
CA GLU A 112 11.21 -13.06 -6.05
C GLU A 112 12.34 -12.66 -7.03
N ARG A 113 13.55 -13.23 -6.93
CA ARG A 113 14.74 -12.82 -7.69
C ARG A 113 15.06 -11.32 -7.52
N ASP A 114 14.97 -10.81 -6.29
CA ASP A 114 15.26 -9.40 -5.98
C ASP A 114 16.78 -9.15 -5.99
N ASP A 115 17.30 -8.64 -7.11
CA ASP A 115 18.73 -8.39 -7.32
C ASP A 115 19.32 -7.44 -6.27
N LYS A 116 18.55 -6.46 -5.79
CA LYS A 116 19.03 -5.51 -4.78
C LYS A 116 19.35 -6.17 -3.45
N ILE A 117 18.67 -7.26 -3.15
CA ILE A 117 18.92 -8.03 -1.93
C ILE A 117 20.05 -9.03 -2.15
N THR A 118 20.08 -9.68 -3.30
CA THR A 118 21.18 -10.62 -3.64
C THR A 118 22.53 -9.92 -3.66
N ASP A 119 22.62 -8.69 -4.17
CA ASP A 119 23.84 -7.88 -4.18
C ASP A 119 24.38 -7.53 -2.78
N GLN A 120 23.51 -7.58 -1.76
CA GLN A 120 23.89 -7.31 -0.36
C GLN A 120 24.29 -8.57 0.42
N MET A 121 24.03 -9.75 -0.13
CA MET A 121 24.36 -11.02 0.51
C MET A 121 25.81 -11.41 0.22
N LYS A 122 26.52 -11.88 1.25
CA LYS A 122 27.90 -12.38 1.09
C LYS A 122 27.94 -13.72 0.34
N ASN A 123 26.97 -14.58 0.63
CA ASN A 123 26.82 -15.89 0.04
C ASN A 123 25.38 -16.05 -0.43
N VAL A 124 25.17 -16.10 -1.74
CA VAL A 124 23.86 -16.31 -2.34
C VAL A 124 23.73 -17.80 -2.68
N PRO A 125 22.83 -18.56 -2.05
CA PRO A 125 22.61 -19.97 -2.40
C PRO A 125 21.97 -20.07 -3.79
N ASP A 126 22.30 -21.12 -4.54
CA ASP A 126 21.56 -21.44 -5.76
C ASP A 126 20.19 -22.04 -5.39
N VAL A 127 19.13 -21.34 -5.79
CA VAL A 127 17.73 -21.70 -5.55
C VAL A 127 16.95 -21.84 -6.85
N SER A 128 17.64 -21.84 -7.98
CA SER A 128 17.04 -21.83 -9.33
C SER A 128 16.15 -23.03 -9.60
N ASP A 129 16.48 -24.19 -9.03
CA ASP A 129 15.71 -25.43 -9.13
C ASP A 129 14.35 -25.33 -8.41
N VAL A 130 14.35 -24.76 -7.20
CA VAL A 130 13.12 -24.55 -6.40
C VAL A 130 12.20 -23.56 -7.12
N ILE A 131 12.77 -22.46 -7.60
CA ILE A 131 12.00 -21.43 -8.30
C ILE A 131 11.40 -21.97 -9.59
N LYS A 132 12.18 -22.67 -10.42
CA LYS A 132 11.67 -23.28 -11.66
C LYS A 132 10.56 -24.28 -11.40
N LYS A 133 10.67 -25.07 -10.33
CA LYS A 133 9.62 -25.99 -9.91
C LYS A 133 8.35 -25.23 -9.56
N ALA A 134 8.45 -24.18 -8.74
CA ALA A 134 7.31 -23.36 -8.33
C ALA A 134 6.63 -22.70 -9.53
N GLU A 135 7.40 -22.12 -10.45
CA GLU A 135 6.91 -21.50 -11.69
C GLU A 135 6.19 -22.51 -12.59
N THR A 136 6.70 -23.75 -12.66
CA THR A 136 6.05 -24.82 -13.41
C THR A 136 4.77 -25.29 -12.75
N ASP A 137 4.77 -25.44 -11.42
CA ASP A 137 3.61 -25.94 -10.67
C ASP A 137 2.46 -24.91 -10.60
N MET A 138 2.79 -23.61 -10.62
CA MET A 138 1.81 -22.51 -10.52
C MET A 138 1.48 -21.87 -11.87
N ASP A 139 2.19 -22.22 -12.95
CA ASP A 139 2.07 -21.65 -14.30
C ASP A 139 2.16 -20.10 -14.27
N ASP A 140 3.07 -19.57 -13.42
CA ASP A 140 3.25 -18.13 -13.24
C ASP A 140 4.72 -17.86 -12.83
N ASP A 141 5.19 -16.62 -12.99
CA ASP A 141 6.53 -16.24 -12.54
C ASP A 141 6.59 -16.07 -11.01
N ALA A 142 7.78 -16.22 -10.46
CA ALA A 142 8.00 -16.24 -9.00
C ALA A 142 7.57 -14.92 -8.31
N GLU A 143 7.77 -13.75 -8.94
CA GLU A 143 7.35 -12.44 -8.42
C GLU A 143 5.82 -12.35 -8.39
N SER A 144 5.16 -12.78 -9.45
CA SER A 144 3.70 -12.84 -9.54
C SER A 144 3.09 -13.78 -8.51
N ILE A 145 3.68 -14.96 -8.30
CA ILE A 145 3.25 -15.93 -7.28
C ILE A 145 3.21 -15.24 -5.89
N ILE A 146 4.31 -14.64 -5.45
CA ILE A 146 4.38 -13.98 -4.15
C ILE A 146 3.44 -12.76 -4.07
N THR A 147 3.32 -12.02 -5.15
CA THR A 147 2.40 -10.88 -5.24
C THR A 147 0.94 -11.33 -5.08
N ASN A 148 0.54 -12.40 -5.76
CA ASN A 148 -0.80 -12.97 -5.64
C ASN A 148 -1.09 -13.50 -4.22
N GLU A 149 -0.13 -14.14 -3.60
CA GLU A 149 -0.22 -14.60 -2.21
C GLU A 149 -0.46 -13.43 -1.23
N ARG A 150 0.30 -12.32 -1.37
CA ARG A 150 0.10 -11.11 -0.57
C ARG A 150 -1.30 -10.51 -0.78
N TYR A 151 -1.78 -10.42 -2.02
CA TYR A 151 -3.13 -9.91 -2.30
C TYR A 151 -4.22 -10.82 -1.78
N THR A 152 -4.05 -12.12 -1.84
CA THR A 152 -4.99 -13.10 -1.27
C THR A 152 -5.10 -12.93 0.24
N TYR A 153 -3.97 -12.83 0.92
CA TYR A 153 -3.93 -12.56 2.36
C TYR A 153 -4.58 -11.22 2.71
N ILE A 154 -4.22 -10.12 2.04
CA ILE A 154 -4.80 -8.81 2.26
C ILE A 154 -6.32 -8.83 2.05
N SER A 155 -6.79 -9.50 1.00
CA SER A 155 -8.21 -9.61 0.70
C SER A 155 -8.98 -10.35 1.79
N SER A 156 -8.39 -11.40 2.37
CA SER A 156 -8.99 -12.13 3.49
C SER A 156 -9.12 -11.24 4.73
N ILE A 157 -8.07 -10.50 5.09
CA ILE A 157 -8.09 -9.57 6.22
C ILE A 157 -9.14 -8.47 6.03
N ILE A 158 -9.15 -7.82 4.86
CA ILE A 158 -10.08 -6.72 4.58
C ILE A 158 -11.51 -7.20 4.69
N LYS A 159 -11.83 -8.35 4.13
CA LYS A 159 -13.18 -8.94 4.19
C LYS A 159 -13.68 -9.10 5.62
N ASP A 160 -12.79 -9.44 6.51
CA ASP A 160 -13.09 -9.74 7.91
C ASP A 160 -13.07 -8.51 8.83
N CYS A 161 -12.20 -7.54 8.54
CA CYS A 161 -11.96 -6.37 9.40
C CYS A 161 -12.70 -5.11 8.94
N TYR A 162 -13.14 -5.02 7.67
CA TYR A 162 -13.76 -3.83 7.13
C TYR A 162 -15.23 -4.09 6.75
N LYS A 163 -16.13 -3.28 7.31
CA LYS A 163 -17.55 -3.32 6.99
C LYS A 163 -17.98 -1.98 6.38
N LYS A 164 -18.26 -2.00 5.10
CA LYS A 164 -18.80 -0.84 4.40
C LYS A 164 -20.28 -0.69 4.74
N LYS A 165 -20.68 0.48 5.22
CA LYS A 165 -22.11 0.82 5.38
C LYS A 165 -22.66 1.13 3.99
N GLY A 166 -23.54 0.26 3.48
CA GLY A 166 -24.05 0.31 2.11
C GLY A 166 -24.46 1.70 1.62
N LYS A 167 -24.38 1.89 0.30
CA LYS A 167 -24.58 3.13 -0.49
C LYS A 167 -23.90 4.36 0.12
N THR A 168 -22.64 4.54 -0.22
CA THR A 168 -21.94 5.81 -0.09
C THR A 168 -22.82 6.90 -0.71
N GLN A 169 -23.33 7.83 0.09
CA GLN A 169 -23.89 9.05 -0.47
C GLN A 169 -22.78 9.67 -1.30
N SER A 170 -23.00 9.76 -2.62
CA SER A 170 -22.02 10.37 -3.51
C SER A 170 -21.71 11.77 -2.98
N THR A 171 -20.45 12.03 -2.70
CA THR A 171 -19.99 13.34 -2.26
C THR A 171 -20.23 14.37 -3.36
N VAL A 172 -20.21 15.66 -3.02
CA VAL A 172 -20.31 16.72 -4.04
C VAL A 172 -19.19 16.55 -5.07
N SER A 173 -17.99 16.17 -4.63
CA SER A 173 -16.86 15.82 -5.50
C SER A 173 -17.19 14.70 -6.48
N ASP A 174 -17.82 13.61 -6.02
CA ASP A 174 -18.18 12.49 -6.89
C ASP A 174 -19.23 12.90 -7.94
N LYS A 175 -20.13 13.84 -7.56
CA LYS A 175 -21.12 14.38 -8.51
C LYS A 175 -20.46 15.26 -9.55
N ILE A 176 -19.54 16.13 -9.14
CA ILE A 176 -18.77 16.98 -10.04
C ILE A 176 -17.93 16.11 -10.98
N ASP A 177 -17.22 15.13 -10.43
CA ASP A 177 -16.38 14.22 -11.19
C ASP A 177 -17.20 13.45 -12.24
N ARG A 178 -18.37 12.94 -11.86
CA ARG A 178 -19.28 12.27 -12.81
C ARG A 178 -19.73 13.16 -13.96
N VAL A 179 -19.88 14.46 -13.72
CA VAL A 179 -20.27 15.42 -14.78
C VAL A 179 -19.07 15.74 -15.66
N VAL A 180 -17.91 16.04 -15.06
CA VAL A 180 -16.71 16.45 -15.77
C VAL A 180 -16.10 15.30 -16.58
N THR A 181 -16.14 14.09 -16.05
CA THR A 181 -15.60 12.88 -16.71
C THR A 181 -16.62 12.18 -17.64
N ASN A 182 -17.85 12.72 -17.74
CA ASN A 182 -18.84 12.17 -18.64
C ASN A 182 -18.41 12.37 -20.11
N ARG A 183 -18.33 11.27 -20.85
CA ARG A 183 -17.84 11.25 -22.23
C ARG A 183 -18.59 12.24 -23.16
N TRP A 184 -19.89 12.42 -22.95
CA TRP A 184 -20.71 13.30 -23.76
C TRP A 184 -20.67 14.77 -23.32
N LEU A 185 -20.46 15.01 -22.02
CA LEU A 185 -20.39 16.35 -21.43
C LEU A 185 -18.99 16.95 -21.47
N ALA A 186 -17.96 16.11 -21.54
CA ALA A 186 -16.56 16.56 -21.54
C ALA A 186 -16.25 17.54 -22.70
N LEU A 187 -16.71 17.25 -23.91
CA LEU A 187 -16.49 18.14 -25.08
C LEU A 187 -17.17 19.49 -24.93
N PRO A 188 -18.48 19.62 -24.64
CA PRO A 188 -19.08 20.91 -24.42
C PRO A 188 -18.53 21.66 -23.21
N ILE A 189 -18.21 20.99 -22.12
CA ILE A 189 -17.56 21.62 -20.96
C ILE A 189 -16.19 22.19 -21.37
N PHE A 190 -15.39 21.40 -22.08
CA PHE A 190 -14.09 21.83 -22.59
C PHE A 190 -14.24 23.08 -23.49
N ALA A 191 -15.21 23.08 -24.42
CA ALA A 191 -15.46 24.22 -25.33
C ALA A 191 -15.83 25.49 -24.54
N VAL A 192 -16.68 25.36 -23.50
CA VAL A 192 -17.04 26.51 -22.65
C VAL A 192 -15.84 27.02 -21.87
N VAL A 193 -15.04 26.12 -21.27
CA VAL A 193 -13.83 26.53 -20.54
C VAL A 193 -12.83 27.21 -21.45
N MET A 194 -12.57 26.67 -22.65
CA MET A 194 -11.67 27.27 -23.62
C MET A 194 -12.18 28.65 -24.11
N PHE A 195 -13.48 28.78 -24.34
CA PHE A 195 -14.08 30.06 -24.68
C PHE A 195 -13.90 31.10 -23.56
N LEU A 196 -14.12 30.72 -22.31
CA LEU A 196 -13.93 31.62 -21.17
C LEU A 196 -12.46 32.03 -21.01
N ILE A 197 -11.52 31.09 -21.15
CA ILE A 197 -10.09 31.39 -21.08
C ILE A 197 -9.71 32.36 -22.21
N TYR A 198 -10.16 32.08 -23.45
CA TYR A 198 -9.91 32.96 -24.60
C TYR A 198 -10.50 34.35 -24.38
N TYR A 199 -11.76 34.43 -23.93
CA TYR A 199 -12.43 35.70 -23.66
C TYR A 199 -11.69 36.55 -22.61
N ILE A 200 -11.33 35.93 -21.48
CA ILE A 200 -10.58 36.61 -20.41
C ILE A 200 -9.21 37.02 -20.90
N SER A 201 -8.51 36.18 -21.64
CA SER A 201 -7.18 36.48 -22.15
C SER A 201 -7.16 37.62 -23.14
N MET A 202 -8.11 37.63 -24.07
CA MET A 202 -8.13 38.63 -25.15
C MET A 202 -8.81 39.96 -24.75
N VAL A 203 -9.97 39.86 -24.07
CA VAL A 203 -10.80 41.04 -23.79
C VAL A 203 -10.35 41.79 -22.53
N THR A 204 -9.81 41.08 -21.52
CA THR A 204 -9.39 41.71 -20.27
C THR A 204 -7.87 41.91 -20.21
N VAL A 205 -7.10 40.84 -20.30
CA VAL A 205 -5.63 40.90 -20.14
C VAL A 205 -4.99 41.48 -21.42
N GLY A 206 -5.49 41.06 -22.59
CA GLY A 206 -4.96 41.49 -23.89
C GLY A 206 -5.21 42.98 -24.14
N SER A 207 -6.41 43.51 -23.85
CA SER A 207 -6.72 44.93 -23.99
C SER A 207 -5.88 45.78 -23.03
N LEU A 208 -5.78 45.41 -21.76
CA LEU A 208 -4.94 46.11 -20.75
C LEU A 208 -3.47 46.15 -21.16
N ALA A 209 -2.94 45.03 -21.67
CA ALA A 209 -1.56 44.95 -22.13
C ALA A 209 -1.32 45.82 -23.41
N THR A 210 -2.29 45.85 -24.31
CA THR A 210 -2.21 46.66 -25.52
C THR A 210 -2.31 48.15 -25.21
N ASP A 211 -3.24 48.55 -24.35
CA ASP A 211 -3.40 49.94 -23.91
C ASP A 211 -2.14 50.41 -23.16
N TRP A 212 -1.58 49.60 -22.28
CA TRP A 212 -0.32 49.89 -21.60
C TRP A 212 0.86 50.05 -22.58
N ALA A 213 0.94 49.23 -23.60
CA ALA A 213 2.00 49.31 -24.61
C ALA A 213 1.85 50.46 -25.60
N ASN A 214 0.62 50.96 -25.82
CA ASN A 214 0.35 52.07 -26.74
C ASN A 214 0.40 53.47 -26.07
N ASP A 215 0.11 53.52 -24.74
CA ASP A 215 0.09 54.78 -23.97
C ASP A 215 1.45 55.07 -23.26
N GLY A 216 2.44 54.18 -23.36
CA GLY A 216 3.80 54.32 -22.86
C GLY A 216 4.79 54.64 -23.95
#